data_66a6662ee525dc382d31736161e8b8b6
#
_entry.id   66a6662ee525dc382d31736161e8b8b6
#
_cell.length_a   1.000
_cell.length_b   1.000
_cell.length_c   1.000
_cell.angle_alpha   90.00
_cell.angle_beta   90.00
_cell.angle_gamma   90.00
#
_symmetry.space_group_name_H-M   'P 1'
#
loop_
_entity.id
_entity.type
_entity.pdbx_description
1 polymer ?
#
loop_
_entity_poly.entity_id
_entity_poly.type
_entity_poly.pdbx_seq_one_letter_code
_entity_poly.pdbx_strand_id
1 'polypeptide(L)'
;MKQGEVLMKERERKKLSAEEMAEKLGVSPEKYRDIEAGNSPAERWGPVIRELAVALNVPTSRMFAPSGKSADTRPGQAGELIRKHREARQLTAEQVAEKAGLSAEEYTALESGSSEVEEYGPLFLRFAEAIEQPVFNLFHPFGLPFEKLTLDDYR
;
A
#
# COMPACT_ATOMS: atom_id res chain seq x y z
N MET A 1 9.77 11.69 -8.46
CA MET A 1 10.22 11.26 -7.13
C MET A 1 9.90 9.79 -6.95
N LYS A 2 10.87 9.01 -6.50
CA LYS A 2 10.68 7.57 -6.27
C LYS A 2 9.86 7.30 -5.01
N GLN A 3 9.21 6.15 -4.97
CA GLN A 3 8.41 5.76 -3.81
C GLN A 3 9.27 5.76 -2.52
N GLY A 4 10.49 5.23 -2.60
CA GLY A 4 11.38 5.21 -1.44
C GLY A 4 11.73 6.60 -0.93
N GLU A 5 11.84 7.58 -1.82
CA GLU A 5 12.11 8.96 -1.42
C GLU A 5 10.93 9.57 -0.66
N VAL A 6 9.70 9.26 -1.09
CA VAL A 6 8.51 9.72 -0.38
C VAL A 6 8.51 9.14 1.04
N LEU A 7 8.78 7.84 1.16
CA LEU A 7 8.82 7.18 2.47
C LEU A 7 9.92 7.78 3.36
N MET A 8 11.10 8.01 2.79
CA MET A 8 12.20 8.60 3.55
C MET A 8 11.83 9.97 4.11
N LYS A 9 11.23 10.82 3.26
CA LYS A 9 10.84 12.17 3.69
C LYS A 9 9.79 12.14 4.79
N GLU A 10 8.81 11.25 4.68
CA GLU A 10 7.75 11.17 5.68
C GLU A 10 8.28 10.58 6.99
N ARG A 11 9.21 9.63 6.91
CA ARG A 11 9.87 9.11 8.10
C ARG A 11 10.66 10.22 8.82
N GLU A 12 11.46 10.98 8.05
CA GLU A 12 12.26 12.06 8.62
C GLU A 12 11.39 13.16 9.20
N ARG A 13 10.28 13.48 8.55
CA ARG A 13 9.34 14.48 9.05
C ARG A 13 8.78 14.06 10.42
N LYS A 14 8.60 12.77 10.63
CA LYS A 14 8.12 12.22 11.90
C LYS A 14 9.25 11.99 12.90
N LYS A 15 10.50 12.31 12.51
CA LYS A 15 11.70 12.19 13.35
C LYS A 15 11.99 10.76 13.81
N LEU A 16 11.70 9.79 12.94
CA LEU A 16 12.03 8.39 13.18
C LEU A 16 13.31 8.04 12.45
N SER A 17 14.16 7.22 13.08
CA SER A 17 15.34 6.70 12.39
C SER A 17 14.93 5.57 11.45
N ALA A 18 15.82 5.22 10.51
CA ALA A 18 15.57 4.09 9.61
C ALA A 18 15.42 2.79 10.41
N GLU A 19 16.23 2.63 11.47
CA GLU A 19 16.18 1.46 12.34
C GLU A 19 14.85 1.38 13.09
N GLU A 20 14.38 2.50 13.60
CA GLU A 20 13.08 2.56 14.29
C GLU A 20 11.94 2.21 13.34
N MET A 21 11.98 2.73 12.11
CA MET A 21 10.94 2.43 11.14
C MET A 21 10.97 0.96 10.73
N ALA A 22 12.17 0.40 10.50
CA ALA A 22 12.31 -1.01 10.15
C ALA A 22 11.68 -1.90 11.23
N GLU A 23 11.92 -1.58 12.49
CA GLU A 23 11.32 -2.32 13.61
C GLU A 23 9.81 -2.24 13.59
N LYS A 24 9.25 -1.04 13.36
CA LYS A 24 7.80 -0.85 13.29
C LYS A 24 7.17 -1.62 12.12
N LEU A 25 7.91 -1.75 11.02
CA LEU A 25 7.43 -2.48 9.85
C LEU A 25 7.65 -3.99 9.94
N GLY A 26 8.44 -4.45 10.91
CA GLY A 26 8.75 -5.87 11.06
C GLY A 26 9.72 -6.38 10.00
N VAL A 27 10.60 -5.53 9.48
CA VAL A 27 11.61 -5.90 8.49
C VAL A 27 13.00 -5.58 9.01
N SER A 28 14.03 -6.17 8.37
CA SER A 28 15.41 -5.86 8.75
C SER A 28 15.75 -4.42 8.35
N PRO A 29 16.70 -3.77 9.06
CA PRO A 29 17.17 -2.45 8.65
C PRO A 29 17.70 -2.43 7.22
N GLU A 30 18.36 -3.51 6.78
CA GLU A 30 18.88 -3.63 5.43
C GLU A 30 17.76 -3.61 4.40
N LYS A 31 16.72 -4.41 4.62
CA LYS A 31 15.55 -4.44 3.72
C LYS A 31 14.88 -3.07 3.67
N TYR A 32 14.76 -2.42 4.80
CA TYR A 32 14.15 -1.09 4.84
C TYR A 32 14.98 -0.07 4.07
N ARG A 33 16.32 -0.11 4.21
CA ARG A 33 17.18 0.79 3.45
C ARG A 33 17.05 0.59 1.94
N ASP A 34 16.90 -0.65 1.50
CA ASP A 34 16.66 -0.95 0.08
C ASP A 34 15.35 -0.33 -0.40
N ILE A 35 14.33 -0.33 0.45
CA ILE A 35 13.05 0.30 0.12
C ILE A 35 13.25 1.81 -0.09
N GLU A 36 13.93 2.48 0.81
CA GLU A 36 14.16 3.93 0.68
C GLU A 36 15.06 4.25 -0.50
N ALA A 37 15.99 3.36 -0.83
CA ALA A 37 16.90 3.57 -1.95
C ALA A 37 16.24 3.34 -3.32
N GLY A 38 15.02 2.81 -3.33
CA GLY A 38 14.32 2.52 -4.57
C GLY A 38 14.75 1.20 -5.22
N ASN A 39 15.38 0.30 -4.46
CA ASN A 39 15.90 -0.97 -4.95
C ASN A 39 15.02 -2.16 -4.59
N SER A 40 13.76 -1.92 -4.22
CA SER A 40 12.84 -2.99 -3.84
C SER A 40 11.58 -2.97 -4.69
N PRO A 41 10.80 -4.07 -4.69
CA PRO A 41 9.51 -4.08 -5.39
C PRO A 41 8.52 -3.02 -4.89
N ALA A 42 8.76 -2.40 -3.75
CA ALA A 42 7.93 -1.30 -3.26
C ALA A 42 7.82 -0.16 -4.28
N GLU A 43 8.86 0.05 -5.10
CA GLU A 43 8.85 1.09 -6.14
C GLU A 43 7.73 0.86 -7.15
N ARG A 44 7.46 -0.38 -7.46
CA ARG A 44 6.39 -0.74 -8.38
C ARG A 44 5.04 -0.81 -7.69
N TRP A 45 5.00 -1.44 -6.52
CA TRP A 45 3.74 -1.72 -5.85
C TRP A 45 3.06 -0.49 -5.26
N GLY A 46 3.81 0.52 -4.84
CA GLY A 46 3.22 1.75 -4.37
C GLY A 46 2.24 2.35 -5.38
N PRO A 47 2.71 2.68 -6.60
CA PRO A 47 1.81 3.21 -7.63
C PRO A 47 0.68 2.26 -8.01
N VAL A 48 0.94 0.95 -8.07
CA VAL A 48 -0.09 -0.04 -8.39
C VAL A 48 -1.19 -0.06 -7.33
N ILE A 49 -0.81 -0.04 -6.07
CA ILE A 49 -1.77 -0.02 -4.96
C ILE A 49 -2.64 1.24 -5.04
N ARG A 50 -2.04 2.38 -5.34
CA ARG A 50 -2.78 3.62 -5.52
C ARG A 50 -3.82 3.48 -6.63
N GLU A 51 -3.41 2.95 -7.79
CA GLU A 51 -4.32 2.78 -8.92
C GLU A 51 -5.43 1.78 -8.62
N LEU A 52 -5.14 0.73 -7.86
CA LEU A 52 -6.16 -0.21 -7.43
C LEU A 52 -7.21 0.47 -6.53
N ALA A 53 -6.76 1.29 -5.59
CA ALA A 53 -7.66 2.01 -4.70
C ALA A 53 -8.57 2.96 -5.47
N VAL A 54 -8.02 3.66 -6.46
CA VAL A 54 -8.78 4.58 -7.32
C VAL A 54 -9.78 3.79 -8.18
N ALA A 55 -9.33 2.71 -8.81
CA ALA A 55 -10.18 1.89 -9.68
C ALA A 55 -11.35 1.27 -8.93
N LEU A 56 -11.12 0.83 -7.71
CA LEU A 56 -12.14 0.20 -6.88
C LEU A 56 -12.95 1.21 -6.06
N ASN A 57 -12.50 2.46 -6.03
CA ASN A 57 -13.13 3.52 -5.23
C ASN A 57 -13.32 3.07 -3.78
N VAL A 58 -12.22 2.64 -3.16
CA VAL A 58 -12.23 2.14 -1.79
C VAL A 58 -11.03 2.75 -1.05
N PRO A 59 -11.17 3.03 0.27
CA PRO A 59 -10.02 3.46 1.06
C PRO A 59 -8.92 2.41 0.97
N THR A 60 -7.68 2.84 0.71
CA THR A 60 -6.57 1.93 0.47
C THR A 60 -6.39 0.91 1.60
N SER A 61 -6.56 1.35 2.85
CA SER A 61 -6.41 0.46 4.00
C SER A 61 -7.38 -0.71 3.98
N ARG A 62 -8.58 -0.50 3.43
CA ARG A 62 -9.62 -1.52 3.39
C ARG A 62 -9.38 -2.59 2.34
N MET A 63 -8.40 -2.39 1.46
CA MET A 63 -7.99 -3.43 0.53
C MET A 63 -7.14 -4.50 1.21
N PHE A 64 -6.57 -4.19 2.36
CA PHE A 64 -5.64 -5.08 3.05
C PHE A 64 -6.18 -5.61 4.37
N ALA A 65 -7.09 -4.90 4.98
CA ALA A 65 -7.68 -5.28 6.26
C ALA A 65 -9.14 -4.84 6.31
N PRO A 66 -10.06 -5.68 6.78
CA PRO A 66 -11.47 -5.27 6.90
C PRO A 66 -11.66 -4.05 7.80
N SER A 67 -10.88 -3.95 8.85
CA SER A 67 -10.93 -2.81 9.79
C SER A 67 -10.10 -1.62 9.33
N GLY A 68 -9.27 -1.77 8.30
CA GLY A 68 -8.33 -0.76 7.87
C GLY A 68 -7.08 -0.67 8.74
N LYS A 69 -6.89 -1.61 9.67
CA LYS A 69 -5.74 -1.61 10.59
C LYS A 69 -4.79 -2.76 10.27
N SER A 70 -3.48 -2.51 10.35
CA SER A 70 -2.48 -3.51 9.99
C SER A 70 -2.57 -4.78 10.85
N ALA A 71 -3.01 -4.65 12.09
CA ALA A 71 -3.16 -5.81 12.97
C ALA A 71 -4.21 -6.81 12.47
N ASP A 72 -5.07 -6.39 11.55
CA ASP A 72 -6.14 -7.20 10.98
C ASP A 72 -5.77 -7.77 9.60
N THR A 73 -4.49 -7.76 9.25
CA THR A 73 -4.03 -8.33 7.98
C THR A 73 -3.66 -9.80 8.16
N ARG A 74 -3.92 -10.61 7.12
CA ARG A 74 -3.60 -12.04 7.09
C ARG A 74 -3.13 -12.42 5.69
N PRO A 75 -2.29 -13.47 5.58
CA PRO A 75 -1.88 -13.95 4.26
C PRO A 75 -3.09 -14.29 3.39
N GLY A 76 -3.06 -13.85 2.14
CA GLY A 76 -4.14 -14.08 1.16
C GLY A 76 -5.31 -13.12 1.29
N GLN A 77 -5.38 -12.34 2.36
CA GLN A 77 -6.52 -11.47 2.61
C GLN A 77 -6.61 -10.30 1.64
N ALA A 78 -5.48 -9.73 1.24
CA ALA A 78 -5.50 -8.61 0.30
C ALA A 78 -6.16 -9.02 -1.00
N GLY A 79 -5.79 -10.16 -1.55
CA GLY A 79 -6.40 -10.66 -2.79
C GLY A 79 -7.89 -10.91 -2.64
N GLU A 80 -8.29 -11.49 -1.52
CA GLU A 80 -9.70 -11.76 -1.23
C GLU A 80 -10.52 -10.47 -1.13
N LEU A 81 -10.01 -9.48 -0.41
CA LEU A 81 -10.70 -8.20 -0.24
C LEU A 81 -10.78 -7.42 -1.56
N ILE A 82 -9.71 -7.42 -2.32
CA ILE A 82 -9.69 -6.74 -3.63
C ILE A 82 -10.74 -7.37 -4.54
N ARG A 83 -10.81 -8.71 -4.57
CA ARG A 83 -11.84 -9.40 -5.34
C ARG A 83 -13.25 -9.00 -4.89
N LYS A 84 -13.51 -9.00 -3.57
CA LYS A 84 -14.81 -8.63 -3.03
C LYS A 84 -15.20 -7.20 -3.41
N HIS A 85 -14.28 -6.27 -3.31
CA HIS A 85 -14.54 -4.88 -3.69
C HIS A 85 -14.81 -4.76 -5.19
N ARG A 86 -14.07 -5.52 -6.01
CA ARG A 86 -14.30 -5.53 -7.46
C ARG A 86 -15.70 -6.06 -7.79
N GLU A 87 -16.05 -7.22 -7.22
CA GLU A 87 -17.35 -7.83 -7.48
C GLU A 87 -18.50 -6.97 -7.00
N ALA A 88 -18.35 -6.35 -5.84
CA ALA A 88 -19.40 -5.46 -5.30
C ALA A 88 -19.68 -4.27 -6.22
N ARG A 89 -18.70 -3.87 -7.03
CA ARG A 89 -18.82 -2.75 -7.95
C ARG A 89 -19.10 -3.20 -9.38
N GLN A 90 -19.33 -4.50 -9.58
CA GLN A 90 -19.65 -5.09 -10.88
C GLN A 90 -18.58 -4.79 -11.95
N LEU A 91 -17.31 -4.76 -11.53
CA LEU A 91 -16.19 -4.59 -12.43
C LEU A 91 -15.61 -5.93 -12.80
N THR A 92 -15.11 -6.07 -14.04
CA THR A 92 -14.42 -7.28 -14.46
C THR A 92 -12.96 -7.23 -14.01
N ALA A 93 -12.33 -8.40 -13.90
CA ALA A 93 -10.90 -8.47 -13.59
C ALA A 93 -10.08 -7.72 -14.63
N GLU A 94 -10.46 -7.82 -15.91
CA GLU A 94 -9.77 -7.14 -16.99
C GLU A 94 -9.84 -5.62 -16.86
N GLN A 95 -10.98 -5.09 -16.45
CA GLN A 95 -11.14 -3.65 -16.25
C GLN A 95 -10.24 -3.13 -15.14
N VAL A 96 -10.18 -3.84 -14.03
CA VAL A 96 -9.34 -3.41 -12.90
C VAL A 96 -7.86 -3.57 -13.24
N ALA A 97 -7.48 -4.67 -13.87
CA ALA A 97 -6.10 -4.90 -14.30
C ALA A 97 -5.61 -3.79 -15.22
N GLU A 98 -6.42 -3.41 -16.21
CA GLU A 98 -6.07 -2.34 -17.14
C GLU A 98 -5.85 -1.02 -16.41
N LYS A 99 -6.76 -0.66 -15.52
CA LYS A 99 -6.65 0.59 -14.77
C LYS A 99 -5.43 0.62 -13.85
N ALA A 100 -5.04 -0.53 -13.32
CA ALA A 100 -3.90 -0.63 -12.42
C ALA A 100 -2.57 -0.83 -13.15
N GLY A 101 -2.60 -1.00 -14.46
CA GLY A 101 -1.39 -1.25 -15.24
C GLY A 101 -0.82 -2.65 -15.04
N LEU A 102 -1.69 -3.63 -14.76
CA LEU A 102 -1.29 -5.01 -14.52
C LEU A 102 -1.69 -5.88 -15.73
N SER A 103 -0.89 -6.90 -16.00
CA SER A 103 -1.29 -7.92 -16.95
C SER A 103 -2.40 -8.80 -16.35
N ALA A 104 -3.10 -9.55 -17.19
CA ALA A 104 -4.14 -10.46 -16.70
C ALA A 104 -3.56 -11.49 -15.73
N GLU A 105 -2.36 -11.98 -16.00
CA GLU A 105 -1.69 -12.96 -15.15
C GLU A 105 -1.32 -12.36 -13.80
N GLU A 106 -0.78 -11.15 -13.80
CA GLU A 106 -0.44 -10.45 -12.56
C GLU A 106 -1.68 -10.19 -11.71
N TYR A 107 -2.77 -9.79 -12.34
CA TYR A 107 -3.99 -9.53 -11.61
C TYR A 107 -4.62 -10.82 -11.05
N THR A 108 -4.55 -11.91 -11.82
CA THR A 108 -5.01 -13.22 -11.34
C THR A 108 -4.22 -13.64 -10.10
N ALA A 109 -2.90 -13.46 -10.13
CA ALA A 109 -2.03 -13.77 -9.00
C ALA A 109 -2.42 -12.91 -7.78
N LEU A 110 -2.79 -11.65 -8.01
CA LEU A 110 -3.19 -10.74 -6.96
C LEU A 110 -4.45 -11.25 -6.23
N GLU A 111 -5.50 -11.61 -6.97
CA GLU A 111 -6.74 -12.09 -6.36
C GLU A 111 -6.59 -13.47 -5.73
N SER A 112 -5.66 -14.27 -6.21
CA SER A 112 -5.42 -15.62 -5.65
C SER A 112 -4.55 -15.60 -4.40
N GLY A 113 -4.01 -14.45 -4.01
CA GLY A 113 -3.19 -14.31 -2.82
C GLY A 113 -1.72 -14.68 -3.03
N SER A 114 -1.28 -14.84 -4.28
CA SER A 114 0.11 -15.19 -4.58
C SER A 114 0.93 -14.01 -5.09
N SER A 115 0.41 -12.79 -4.98
CA SER A 115 1.10 -11.58 -5.40
C SER A 115 1.91 -10.97 -4.25
N GLU A 116 2.92 -10.18 -4.61
CA GLU A 116 3.70 -9.41 -3.64
C GLU A 116 2.87 -8.35 -2.92
N VAL A 117 1.67 -8.05 -3.39
CA VAL A 117 0.77 -7.13 -2.69
C VAL A 117 0.43 -7.63 -1.29
N GLU A 118 0.48 -8.96 -1.08
CA GLU A 118 0.24 -9.55 0.23
C GLU A 118 1.31 -9.12 1.24
N GLU A 119 2.51 -8.81 0.77
CA GLU A 119 3.60 -8.33 1.61
C GLU A 119 3.60 -6.80 1.68
N TYR A 120 3.55 -6.14 0.52
CA TYR A 120 3.73 -4.69 0.47
C TYR A 120 2.49 -3.90 0.88
N GLY A 121 1.30 -4.44 0.69
CA GLY A 121 0.09 -3.79 1.19
C GLY A 121 0.12 -3.59 2.70
N PRO A 122 0.27 -4.67 3.48
CA PRO A 122 0.40 -4.54 4.94
C PRO A 122 1.60 -3.70 5.37
N LEU A 123 2.71 -3.78 4.64
CA LEU A 123 3.90 -2.98 4.95
C LEU A 123 3.61 -1.48 4.85
N PHE A 124 2.99 -1.05 3.76
CA PHE A 124 2.61 0.35 3.59
C PHE A 124 1.58 0.78 4.65
N LEU A 125 0.67 -0.11 5.00
CA LEU A 125 -0.33 0.19 6.03
C LEU A 125 0.35 0.41 7.39
N ARG A 126 1.32 -0.42 7.76
CA ARG A 126 2.08 -0.24 8.99
C ARG A 126 2.89 1.07 8.97
N PHE A 127 3.47 1.39 7.80
CA PHE A 127 4.19 2.64 7.64
C PHE A 127 3.28 3.84 7.89
N ALA A 128 2.10 3.83 7.26
CA ALA A 128 1.14 4.92 7.42
C ALA A 128 0.71 5.09 8.87
N GLU A 129 0.50 3.99 9.57
CA GLU A 129 0.17 4.04 10.99
C GLU A 129 1.30 4.65 11.83
N ALA A 130 2.54 4.31 11.49
CA ALA A 130 3.70 4.84 12.22
C ALA A 130 3.83 6.36 12.07
N ILE A 131 3.41 6.92 10.94
CA ILE A 131 3.45 8.36 10.72
C ILE A 131 2.08 9.03 10.91
N GLU A 132 1.07 8.27 11.30
CA GLU A 132 -0.29 8.77 11.57
C GLU A 132 -0.93 9.47 10.39
N GLN A 133 -0.84 8.85 9.21
CA GLN A 133 -1.41 9.39 7.97
C GLN A 133 -2.20 8.30 7.23
N PRO A 134 -3.18 8.70 6.40
CA PRO A 134 -3.83 7.74 5.51
C PRO A 134 -2.81 7.12 4.56
N VAL A 135 -2.90 5.81 4.35
CA VAL A 135 -1.91 5.10 3.53
C VAL A 135 -1.87 5.61 2.09
N PHE A 136 -2.99 6.07 1.56
CA PHE A 136 -3.06 6.62 0.20
C PHE A 136 -2.05 7.76 -0.01
N ASN A 137 -1.82 8.57 1.03
CA ASN A 137 -0.91 9.70 0.94
C ASN A 137 0.54 9.30 0.66
N LEU A 138 0.92 8.05 0.99
CA LEU A 138 2.28 7.57 0.76
C LEU A 138 2.61 7.41 -0.73
N PHE A 139 1.60 7.38 -1.59
CA PHE A 139 1.80 7.11 -3.01
C PHE A 139 1.84 8.38 -3.86
N HIS A 140 1.84 9.52 -3.22
CA HIS A 140 1.91 10.78 -3.93
C HIS A 140 3.38 11.16 -4.20
N PRO A 141 3.74 11.52 -5.45
CA PRO A 141 5.14 11.72 -5.81
C PRO A 141 5.83 12.90 -5.13
N PHE A 142 5.07 13.84 -4.58
CA PHE A 142 5.64 15.03 -3.95
C PHE A 142 5.40 15.07 -2.44
N GLY A 143 5.13 13.91 -1.84
CA GLY A 143 4.84 13.82 -0.42
C GLY A 143 3.34 13.94 -0.15
N LEU A 144 3.00 14.29 1.07
CA LEU A 144 1.60 14.32 1.50
C LEU A 144 0.89 15.57 0.98
N PRO A 145 -0.05 15.44 0.03
CA PRO A 145 -0.72 16.59 -0.55
C PRO A 145 -1.88 17.11 0.30
N PHE A 146 -2.38 16.30 1.24
CA PHE A 146 -3.60 16.59 1.99
C PHE A 146 -3.30 16.57 3.48
N GLU A 147 -2.65 17.64 3.96
CA GLU A 147 -2.27 17.72 5.38
C GLU A 147 -3.46 17.64 6.33
N LYS A 148 -4.62 18.02 5.86
CA LYS A 148 -5.83 18.01 6.67
C LYS A 148 -6.56 16.67 6.71
N LEU A 149 -6.16 15.73 5.84
CA LEU A 149 -6.78 14.40 5.85
C LEU A 149 -6.22 13.58 7.01
N THR A 150 -7.08 12.83 7.64
CA THR A 150 -6.73 11.95 8.74
C THR A 150 -7.00 10.50 8.37
N LEU A 151 -6.56 9.57 9.21
CA LEU A 151 -6.86 8.15 8.99
C LEU A 151 -8.37 7.91 8.92
N ASP A 152 -9.15 8.68 9.66
CA ASP A 152 -10.61 8.51 9.68
C ASP A 152 -11.25 8.87 8.35
N ASP A 153 -10.65 9.78 7.59
CA ASP A 153 -11.17 10.16 6.27
C ASP A 153 -11.09 9.03 5.25
N TYR A 154 -10.27 8.02 5.51
CA TYR A 154 -10.00 6.91 4.59
C TYR A 154 -10.36 5.53 5.15
N ARG A 155 -11.12 5.49 6.22
CA ARG A 155 -11.56 4.23 6.83
C ARG A 155 -12.94 3.78 6.37
#